data_2eb6691a57c06cbd0a54ca54252a2cd0
#
_entry.id   2eb6691a57c06cbd0a54ca54252a2cd0
#
_cell.length_a   1.000
_cell.length_b   1.000
_cell.length_c   1.000
_cell.angle_alpha   90.00
_cell.angle_beta   90.00
_cell.angle_gamma   90.00
#
_symmetry.space_group_name_H-M   'P 1'
#
loop_
_entity.id
_entity.type
_entity.pdbx_description
1 polymer ?
#
loop_
_entity_poly.entity_id
_entity_poly.type
_entity_poly.pdbx_seq_one_letter_code
_entity_poly.pdbx_strand_id
1 'polypeptide(L)'
;PYYAEAWRALEEQVAAPEVIDAALRDGGGFPMGPLALTDLIGQDVNFAVTCSVFNAFWQDRRFLPSLLQQELALAGRLGKKSGHGVYRWPVEVSPDLAVAAVQPENAAKNIKRDVVTELDDVLLLETTGETALALSVQHQRPVVVYDHAAGDTVVLASAQTNPQSATDKAVYYFQQQGKKVLHIADYPGLLVWRTVAMLANEALDAVQKGVANADDIDTAMRLGVNYPRGPIAWGESLGWGRVLRLLENLQQHYGEERYRPSARLRQMALLEMRHE
;
A
#
# COMPACT_ATOMS: atom_id res chain seq x y z
N PRO A 1 3.04 -1.45 10.42
CA PRO A 1 2.27 -1.55 9.18
C PRO A 1 3.11 -1.93 7.96
N TYR A 2 4.34 -1.38 7.78
CA TYR A 2 5.16 -1.55 6.58
C TYR A 2 5.34 -3.03 6.16
N TYR A 3 5.76 -3.88 7.07
CA TYR A 3 5.85 -5.34 6.81
C TYR A 3 4.47 -6.00 6.78
N ALA A 4 3.61 -5.63 7.72
CA ALA A 4 2.32 -6.29 7.91
C ALA A 4 1.40 -6.18 6.69
N GLU A 5 1.35 -5.02 6.01
CA GLU A 5 0.54 -4.85 4.81
C GLU A 5 1.14 -5.59 3.61
N ALA A 6 2.47 -5.68 3.51
CA ALA A 6 3.12 -6.47 2.46
C ALA A 6 2.89 -7.98 2.64
N TRP A 7 3.00 -8.48 3.86
CA TRP A 7 2.68 -9.88 4.19
C TRP A 7 1.24 -10.20 3.86
N ARG A 8 0.30 -9.30 4.21
CA ARG A 8 -1.11 -9.47 3.88
C ARG A 8 -1.35 -9.52 2.38
N ALA A 9 -0.75 -8.61 1.62
CA ALA A 9 -0.87 -8.62 0.17
C ALA A 9 -0.33 -9.93 -0.44
N LEU A 10 0.74 -10.49 0.12
CA LEU A 10 1.30 -11.75 -0.31
C LEU A 10 0.39 -12.94 0.07
N GLU A 11 -0.16 -12.97 1.29
CA GLU A 11 -1.10 -13.98 1.78
C GLU A 11 -2.40 -13.99 0.95
N GLU A 12 -2.89 -12.83 0.55
CA GLU A 12 -4.07 -12.67 -0.29
C GLU A 12 -3.76 -12.85 -1.80
N GLN A 13 -2.52 -13.20 -2.15
CA GLN A 13 -2.08 -13.45 -3.54
C GLN A 13 -2.34 -12.26 -4.48
N VAL A 14 -2.21 -11.05 -3.97
CA VAL A 14 -2.49 -9.80 -4.70
C VAL A 14 -1.51 -9.60 -5.85
N ALA A 15 -0.25 -9.92 -5.63
CA ALA A 15 0.83 -9.85 -6.61
C ALA A 15 2.03 -10.71 -6.17
N ALA A 16 2.96 -10.93 -7.09
CA ALA A 16 4.25 -11.55 -6.79
C ALA A 16 5.07 -10.67 -5.80
N PRO A 17 5.93 -11.27 -4.97
CA PRO A 17 6.74 -10.54 -3.99
C PRO A 17 7.50 -9.35 -4.59
N GLU A 18 8.06 -9.52 -5.78
CA GLU A 18 8.85 -8.51 -6.49
C GLU A 18 8.00 -7.29 -6.87
N VAL A 19 6.73 -7.51 -7.20
CA VAL A 19 5.77 -6.44 -7.54
C VAL A 19 5.38 -5.68 -6.28
N ILE A 20 5.11 -6.38 -5.16
CA ILE A 20 4.81 -5.75 -3.86
C ILE A 20 5.97 -4.87 -3.41
N ASP A 21 7.20 -5.40 -3.47
CA ASP A 21 8.40 -4.68 -3.08
C ASP A 21 8.68 -3.47 -3.99
N ALA A 22 8.51 -3.62 -5.30
CA ALA A 22 8.68 -2.54 -6.25
C ALA A 22 7.62 -1.44 -6.08
N ALA A 23 6.38 -1.79 -5.81
CA ALA A 23 5.32 -0.83 -5.54
C ALA A 23 5.69 0.10 -4.37
N LEU A 24 6.17 -0.45 -3.26
CA LEU A 24 6.55 0.33 -2.09
C LEU A 24 7.89 1.04 -2.26
N ARG A 25 8.88 0.41 -2.90
CA ARG A 25 10.17 1.04 -3.17
C ARG A 25 10.06 2.14 -4.23
N ASP A 26 9.59 1.82 -5.42
CA ASP A 26 9.64 2.71 -6.59
C ASP A 26 8.41 3.62 -6.67
N GLY A 27 7.24 3.14 -6.21
CA GLY A 27 6.01 3.92 -6.10
C GLY A 27 5.94 4.73 -4.81
N GLY A 28 6.25 4.11 -3.67
CA GLY A 28 6.17 4.73 -2.35
C GLY A 28 7.42 5.51 -1.93
N GLY A 29 8.56 5.35 -2.63
CA GLY A 29 9.82 6.01 -2.32
C GLY A 29 10.58 5.42 -1.14
N PHE A 30 10.20 4.23 -0.64
CA PHE A 30 10.95 3.55 0.42
C PHE A 30 12.30 3.04 -0.11
N PRO A 31 13.35 3.01 0.72
CA PRO A 31 14.70 2.65 0.25
C PRO A 31 14.83 1.18 -0.14
N MET A 32 13.97 0.30 0.38
CA MET A 32 13.96 -1.15 0.10
C MET A 32 12.53 -1.66 0.21
N GLY A 33 12.17 -2.66 -0.60
CA GLY A 33 10.89 -3.34 -0.48
C GLY A 33 10.76 -4.10 0.85
N PRO A 34 9.56 -4.17 1.44
CA PRO A 34 9.36 -4.75 2.77
C PRO A 34 9.69 -6.24 2.86
N LEU A 35 9.38 -7.01 1.82
CA LEU A 35 9.63 -8.46 1.81
C LEU A 35 11.13 -8.77 1.68
N ALA A 36 11.84 -8.03 0.81
CA ALA A 36 13.29 -8.13 0.71
C ALA A 36 13.98 -7.68 2.00
N LEU A 37 13.43 -6.67 2.69
CA LEU A 37 13.95 -6.19 3.96
C LEU A 37 13.76 -7.23 5.08
N THR A 38 12.63 -7.94 5.13
CA THR A 38 12.45 -9.04 6.10
C THR A 38 13.43 -10.20 5.85
N ASP A 39 13.74 -10.51 4.59
CA ASP A 39 14.78 -11.49 4.23
C ASP A 39 16.18 -11.03 4.63
N LEU A 40 16.47 -9.73 4.52
CA LEU A 40 17.75 -9.16 4.92
C LEU A 40 17.96 -9.21 6.44
N ILE A 41 16.93 -8.88 7.23
CA ILE A 41 16.91 -8.92 8.69
C ILE A 41 16.99 -10.39 9.17
N GLY A 42 16.29 -11.25 8.50
CA GLY A 42 16.03 -12.64 8.85
C GLY A 42 14.60 -12.85 9.34
N GLN A 43 13.90 -13.82 8.72
CA GLN A 43 12.49 -14.08 9.00
C GLN A 43 12.24 -14.45 10.47
N ASP A 44 13.16 -15.20 11.10
CA ASP A 44 13.09 -15.53 12.52
C ASP A 44 13.17 -14.29 13.42
N VAL A 45 14.08 -13.36 13.14
CA VAL A 45 14.27 -12.13 13.91
C VAL A 45 13.06 -11.21 13.73
N ASN A 46 12.66 -10.96 12.48
CA ASN A 46 11.54 -10.07 12.19
C ASN A 46 10.22 -10.62 12.75
N PHE A 47 9.98 -11.93 12.62
CA PHE A 47 8.81 -12.61 13.20
C PHE A 47 8.80 -12.53 14.72
N ALA A 48 9.95 -12.78 15.38
CA ALA A 48 10.05 -12.66 16.83
C ALA A 48 9.75 -11.24 17.34
N VAL A 49 10.21 -10.21 16.62
CA VAL A 49 9.88 -8.80 16.92
C VAL A 49 8.38 -8.57 16.78
N THR A 50 7.75 -9.05 15.69
CA THR A 50 6.30 -8.90 15.48
C THR A 50 5.50 -9.59 16.59
N CYS A 51 5.88 -10.80 16.98
CA CYS A 51 5.26 -11.49 18.12
C CYS A 51 5.45 -10.75 19.44
N SER A 52 6.64 -10.16 19.67
CA SER A 52 6.90 -9.36 20.86
C SER A 52 5.98 -8.15 20.94
N VAL A 53 5.81 -7.41 19.83
CA VAL A 53 4.87 -6.27 19.75
C VAL A 53 3.44 -6.75 20.00
N PHE A 54 2.98 -7.81 19.34
CA PHE A 54 1.64 -8.37 19.50
C PHE A 54 1.35 -8.71 20.98
N ASN A 55 2.29 -9.37 21.65
CA ASN A 55 2.15 -9.71 23.07
C ASN A 55 2.21 -8.48 23.99
N ALA A 56 3.06 -7.49 23.70
CA ALA A 56 3.15 -6.24 24.46
C ALA A 56 1.87 -5.41 24.41
N PHE A 57 1.11 -5.52 23.31
CA PHE A 57 -0.21 -4.91 23.15
C PHE A 57 -1.38 -5.83 23.55
N TRP A 58 -1.12 -6.81 24.40
CA TRP A 58 -2.13 -7.75 24.89
C TRP A 58 -2.90 -8.46 23.76
N GLN A 59 -2.18 -8.84 22.72
CA GLN A 59 -2.71 -9.53 21.55
C GLN A 59 -3.78 -8.72 20.79
N ASP A 60 -3.64 -7.39 20.76
CA ASP A 60 -4.47 -6.56 19.89
C ASP A 60 -4.30 -7.04 18.44
N ARG A 61 -5.41 -7.44 17.82
CA ARG A 61 -5.44 -8.01 16.46
C ARG A 61 -4.90 -7.07 15.40
N ARG A 62 -4.78 -5.78 15.71
CA ARG A 62 -4.12 -4.80 14.84
C ARG A 62 -2.66 -5.16 14.56
N PHE A 63 -1.99 -5.84 15.49
CA PHE A 63 -0.59 -6.27 15.38
C PHE A 63 -0.43 -7.77 15.14
N LEU A 64 -1.47 -8.44 14.64
CA LEU A 64 -1.46 -9.88 14.41
C LEU A 64 -0.30 -10.26 13.47
N PRO A 65 0.59 -11.19 13.89
CA PRO A 65 1.68 -11.69 13.06
C PRO A 65 1.16 -12.46 11.83
N SER A 66 1.96 -12.44 10.77
CA SER A 66 1.68 -13.19 9.54
C SER A 66 1.92 -14.70 9.73
N LEU A 67 0.95 -15.52 9.30
CA LEU A 67 1.10 -16.98 9.29
C LEU A 67 2.15 -17.42 8.27
N LEU A 68 2.16 -16.81 7.11
CA LEU A 68 3.14 -17.11 6.05
C LEU A 68 4.57 -16.82 6.54
N GLN A 69 4.78 -15.72 7.26
CA GLN A 69 6.08 -15.43 7.86
C GLN A 69 6.46 -16.45 8.92
N GLN A 70 5.51 -16.90 9.74
CA GLN A 70 5.72 -17.98 10.70
C GLN A 70 6.18 -19.27 10.02
N GLU A 71 5.51 -19.66 8.94
CA GLU A 71 5.85 -20.86 8.18
C GLU A 71 7.26 -20.78 7.60
N LEU A 72 7.66 -19.64 7.07
CA LEU A 72 9.03 -19.43 6.57
C LEU A 72 10.06 -19.60 7.71
N ALA A 73 9.80 -18.98 8.87
CA ALA A 73 10.69 -19.09 10.03
C ALA A 73 10.82 -20.54 10.52
N LEU A 74 9.68 -21.26 10.66
CA LEU A 74 9.65 -22.66 11.09
C LEU A 74 10.31 -23.62 10.08
N ALA A 75 10.18 -23.31 8.78
CA ALA A 75 10.82 -24.09 7.71
C ALA A 75 12.34 -23.82 7.58
N GLY A 76 12.92 -22.95 8.42
CA GLY A 76 14.33 -22.57 8.31
C GLY A 76 14.64 -21.68 7.08
N ARG A 77 13.62 -21.16 6.42
CA ARG A 77 13.74 -20.21 5.31
C ARG A 77 13.91 -18.80 5.87
N LEU A 78 15.11 -18.51 6.36
CA LEU A 78 15.38 -17.31 7.16
C LEU A 78 15.84 -16.10 6.33
N GLY A 79 15.75 -16.16 5.02
CA GLY A 79 16.18 -15.11 4.12
C GLY A 79 17.65 -15.24 3.71
N LYS A 80 18.34 -14.10 3.57
CA LYS A 80 19.73 -14.04 3.08
C LYS A 80 20.67 -14.95 3.85
N LYS A 81 20.55 -15.04 5.17
CA LYS A 81 21.45 -15.84 6.03
C LYS A 81 21.33 -17.35 5.82
N SER A 82 20.19 -17.83 5.34
CA SER A 82 19.97 -19.25 5.02
C SER A 82 19.96 -19.53 3.50
N GLY A 83 20.20 -18.51 2.68
CA GLY A 83 20.14 -18.61 1.23
C GLY A 83 18.71 -18.64 0.64
N HIS A 84 17.68 -18.68 1.48
CA HIS A 84 16.30 -18.74 1.06
C HIS A 84 15.36 -18.15 2.12
N GLY A 85 14.46 -17.27 1.71
CA GLY A 85 13.37 -16.74 2.50
C GLY A 85 12.12 -16.58 1.62
N VAL A 86 11.63 -15.36 1.48
CA VAL A 86 10.68 -14.99 0.41
C VAL A 86 11.38 -15.13 -0.94
N TYR A 87 12.64 -14.69 -0.99
CA TYR A 87 13.50 -14.79 -2.17
C TYR A 87 14.54 -15.89 -2.03
N ARG A 88 15.12 -16.29 -3.16
CA ARG A 88 16.36 -17.07 -3.20
C ARG A 88 17.55 -16.11 -3.22
N TRP A 89 18.57 -16.37 -2.40
CA TRP A 89 19.74 -15.51 -2.27
C TRP A 89 21.02 -16.21 -2.75
N PRO A 90 21.95 -15.55 -3.45
CA PRO A 90 21.81 -14.12 -3.85
C PRO A 90 20.64 -13.92 -4.79
N VAL A 91 19.94 -12.79 -4.64
CA VAL A 91 18.91 -12.41 -5.60
C VAL A 91 19.63 -12.13 -6.92
N GLU A 92 19.49 -13.05 -7.87
CA GLU A 92 19.86 -12.74 -9.25
C GLU A 92 19.03 -11.53 -9.66
N VAL A 93 19.71 -10.54 -10.28
CA VAL A 93 19.19 -9.22 -10.70
C VAL A 93 17.67 -9.24 -10.86
N SER A 94 17.00 -8.35 -10.13
CA SER A 94 15.51 -8.28 -10.11
C SER A 94 14.94 -8.74 -11.44
N PRO A 95 14.16 -9.83 -11.48
CA PRO A 95 13.51 -10.21 -12.74
C PRO A 95 12.89 -8.97 -13.31
N ASP A 96 13.01 -8.74 -14.62
CA ASP A 96 12.36 -7.61 -15.27
C ASP A 96 10.90 -7.63 -14.82
N LEU A 97 10.57 -6.72 -13.91
CA LEU A 97 9.21 -6.60 -13.41
C LEU A 97 8.33 -6.48 -14.62
N ALA A 98 7.31 -7.31 -14.71
CA ALA A 98 6.34 -7.24 -15.79
C ALA A 98 5.63 -5.88 -15.70
N VAL A 99 6.33 -4.83 -16.18
CA VAL A 99 5.76 -3.51 -16.36
C VAL A 99 4.73 -3.64 -17.46
N ALA A 100 3.48 -3.35 -17.14
CA ALA A 100 2.42 -3.37 -18.13
C ALA A 100 2.76 -2.37 -19.25
N ALA A 101 2.83 -2.85 -20.47
CA ALA A 101 3.08 -2.04 -21.65
C ALA A 101 1.98 -2.26 -22.68
N VAL A 102 1.41 -1.17 -23.17
CA VAL A 102 0.27 -1.17 -24.07
C VAL A 102 0.60 -0.35 -25.31
N GLN A 103 0.14 -0.82 -26.47
CA GLN A 103 0.39 -0.15 -27.74
C GLN A 103 -0.53 1.06 -27.95
N PRO A 104 -0.11 2.07 -28.78
CA PRO A 104 -0.85 3.32 -28.97
C PRO A 104 -2.29 3.15 -29.47
N GLU A 105 -2.60 2.10 -30.20
CA GLU A 105 -3.96 1.82 -30.67
C GLU A 105 -4.98 1.55 -29.56
N ASN A 106 -4.51 1.20 -28.38
CA ASN A 106 -5.34 0.97 -27.19
C ASN A 106 -5.53 2.25 -26.34
N ALA A 107 -5.04 3.39 -26.83
CA ALA A 107 -5.24 4.66 -26.15
C ALA A 107 -6.72 5.06 -26.07
N ALA A 108 -7.10 5.73 -24.98
CA ALA A 108 -8.37 6.42 -24.92
C ALA A 108 -8.43 7.54 -25.98
N LYS A 109 -9.53 7.60 -26.73
CA LYS A 109 -9.76 8.64 -27.76
C LYS A 109 -10.15 9.98 -27.13
N ASN A 110 -10.88 9.92 -26.01
CA ASN A 110 -11.33 11.10 -25.27
C ASN A 110 -10.85 10.99 -23.83
N ILE A 111 -10.10 12.02 -23.39
CA ILE A 111 -9.61 12.13 -22.01
C ILE A 111 -10.20 13.40 -21.42
N LYS A 112 -11.00 13.25 -20.36
CA LYS A 112 -11.47 14.37 -19.55
C LYS A 112 -10.77 14.32 -18.20
N ARG A 113 -10.18 15.44 -17.79
CA ARG A 113 -9.53 15.63 -16.49
C ARG A 113 -10.30 16.70 -15.75
N ASP A 114 -11.19 16.27 -14.90
CA ASP A 114 -11.95 17.13 -14.01
C ASP A 114 -11.72 16.67 -12.57
N VAL A 115 -12.71 16.64 -11.72
CA VAL A 115 -12.66 16.02 -10.37
C VAL A 115 -12.28 14.54 -10.45
N VAL A 116 -12.66 13.90 -11.57
CA VAL A 116 -12.35 12.50 -11.90
C VAL A 116 -11.76 12.44 -13.30
N THR A 117 -10.77 11.56 -13.51
CA THR A 117 -10.24 11.32 -14.86
C THR A 117 -11.13 10.30 -15.59
N GLU A 118 -11.65 10.69 -16.74
CA GLU A 118 -12.41 9.83 -17.64
C GLU A 118 -11.59 9.49 -18.89
N LEU A 119 -11.52 8.22 -19.22
CA LEU A 119 -10.84 7.67 -20.39
C LEU A 119 -11.88 6.97 -21.27
N ASP A 120 -12.53 7.74 -22.17
CA ASP A 120 -13.74 7.34 -22.90
C ASP A 120 -14.87 6.96 -21.92
N ASP A 121 -15.19 5.66 -21.84
CA ASP A 121 -16.21 5.05 -20.96
C ASP A 121 -15.67 4.59 -19.60
N VAL A 122 -14.36 4.68 -19.38
CA VAL A 122 -13.68 4.17 -18.19
C VAL A 122 -13.44 5.31 -17.18
N LEU A 123 -13.75 5.08 -15.91
CA LEU A 123 -13.33 5.95 -14.81
C LEU A 123 -11.96 5.52 -14.29
N LEU A 124 -11.04 6.45 -14.21
CA LEU A 124 -9.74 6.27 -13.58
C LEU A 124 -9.73 7.05 -12.24
N LEU A 125 -9.70 6.31 -11.15
CA LEU A 125 -9.83 6.85 -9.78
C LEU A 125 -8.59 6.54 -8.94
N GLU A 126 -8.12 7.52 -8.17
CA GLU A 126 -7.19 7.21 -7.09
C GLU A 126 -7.92 6.38 -6.02
N THR A 127 -7.28 5.35 -5.48
CA THR A 127 -7.93 4.46 -4.51
C THR A 127 -8.37 5.20 -3.26
N THR A 128 -9.58 4.91 -2.81
CA THR A 128 -10.18 5.41 -1.57
C THR A 128 -10.32 4.32 -0.50
N GLY A 129 -9.75 3.13 -0.75
CA GLY A 129 -9.90 1.97 0.12
C GLY A 129 -10.97 0.98 -0.35
N GLU A 130 -11.71 1.31 -1.40
CA GLU A 130 -12.69 0.42 -2.04
C GLU A 130 -12.03 -0.36 -3.18
N THR A 131 -12.61 -1.50 -3.56
CA THR A 131 -12.17 -2.27 -4.73
C THR A 131 -12.65 -1.63 -6.02
N ALA A 132 -11.92 -1.85 -7.12
CA ALA A 132 -12.36 -1.43 -8.45
C ALA A 132 -13.73 -2.05 -8.82
N LEU A 133 -13.99 -3.28 -8.38
CA LEU A 133 -15.27 -3.95 -8.59
C LEU A 133 -16.42 -3.21 -7.89
N ALA A 134 -16.27 -2.87 -6.61
CA ALA A 134 -17.28 -2.13 -5.86
C ALA A 134 -17.60 -0.80 -6.52
N LEU A 135 -16.56 -0.05 -6.90
CA LEU A 135 -16.70 1.22 -7.61
C LEU A 135 -17.33 1.06 -9.00
N SER A 136 -16.98 -0.01 -9.74
CA SER A 136 -17.61 -0.29 -11.05
C SER A 136 -19.13 -0.55 -10.92
N VAL A 137 -19.53 -1.26 -9.87
CA VAL A 137 -20.96 -1.49 -9.56
C VAL A 137 -21.64 -0.17 -9.19
N GLN A 138 -21.02 0.63 -8.34
CA GLN A 138 -21.57 1.92 -7.89
C GLN A 138 -21.75 2.90 -9.05
N HIS A 139 -20.75 3.00 -9.92
CA HIS A 139 -20.76 3.93 -11.06
C HIS A 139 -21.44 3.39 -12.32
N GLN A 140 -21.83 2.10 -12.33
CA GLN A 140 -22.44 1.39 -13.47
C GLN A 140 -21.62 1.50 -14.76
N ARG A 141 -20.30 1.50 -14.63
CA ARG A 141 -19.33 1.59 -15.74
C ARG A 141 -17.96 1.04 -15.32
N PRO A 142 -17.08 0.71 -16.26
CA PRO A 142 -15.74 0.25 -15.92
C PRO A 142 -14.97 1.26 -15.07
N VAL A 143 -14.39 0.80 -13.97
CA VAL A 143 -13.51 1.59 -13.10
C VAL A 143 -12.15 0.90 -13.02
N VAL A 144 -11.10 1.68 -13.20
CA VAL A 144 -9.72 1.31 -12.87
C VAL A 144 -9.26 2.19 -11.72
N VAL A 145 -8.72 1.59 -10.68
CA VAL A 145 -8.16 2.31 -9.54
C VAL A 145 -6.63 2.35 -9.64
N TYR A 146 -6.05 3.46 -9.22
CA TYR A 146 -4.60 3.62 -9.12
C TYR A 146 -4.17 4.04 -7.74
N ASP A 147 -2.93 3.69 -7.39
CA ASP A 147 -2.34 3.96 -6.09
C ASP A 147 -1.67 5.34 -6.05
N HIS A 148 -1.51 5.87 -4.84
CA HIS A 148 -0.65 7.02 -4.61
C HIS A 148 0.79 6.70 -5.05
N ALA A 149 1.40 7.59 -5.81
CA ALA A 149 2.76 7.42 -6.31
C ALA A 149 3.61 8.65 -6.02
N ALA A 150 4.59 8.48 -5.14
CA ALA A 150 5.64 9.48 -4.89
C ALA A 150 6.77 9.42 -5.93
N GLY A 151 6.94 8.27 -6.60
CA GLY A 151 7.98 8.01 -7.58
C GLY A 151 7.47 7.95 -9.03
N ASP A 152 8.22 7.27 -9.89
CA ASP A 152 7.92 7.06 -11.31
C ASP A 152 7.04 5.83 -11.59
N THR A 153 6.74 5.05 -10.58
CA THR A 153 5.99 3.80 -10.68
C THR A 153 4.60 3.94 -10.08
N VAL A 154 3.59 3.58 -10.85
CA VAL A 154 2.17 3.59 -10.44
C VAL A 154 1.66 2.16 -10.40
N VAL A 155 0.95 1.83 -9.33
CA VAL A 155 0.21 0.57 -9.21
C VAL A 155 -1.21 0.81 -9.64
N LEU A 156 -1.76 -0.10 -10.45
CA LEU A 156 -3.19 -0.09 -10.76
C LEU A 156 -3.84 -1.45 -10.53
N ALA A 157 -5.15 -1.41 -10.31
CA ALA A 157 -6.01 -2.57 -10.32
C ALA A 157 -7.29 -2.27 -11.11
N SER A 158 -7.81 -3.31 -11.73
CA SER A 158 -9.02 -3.25 -12.54
C SER A 158 -10.03 -4.27 -12.03
N ALA A 159 -11.31 -3.93 -12.05
CA ALA A 159 -12.33 -4.91 -11.72
C ALA A 159 -12.26 -6.10 -12.69
N GLN A 160 -12.40 -7.32 -12.17
CA GLN A 160 -12.37 -8.53 -12.97
C GLN A 160 -13.50 -8.60 -14.03
N THR A 161 -14.55 -7.79 -13.87
CA THR A 161 -15.67 -7.66 -14.81
C THR A 161 -15.40 -6.67 -15.93
N ASN A 162 -14.32 -5.88 -15.83
CA ASN A 162 -13.97 -4.92 -16.86
C ASN A 162 -13.44 -5.62 -18.13
N PRO A 163 -13.71 -5.08 -19.32
CA PRO A 163 -13.03 -5.51 -20.52
C PRO A 163 -11.53 -5.16 -20.41
N GLN A 164 -10.66 -5.96 -21.03
CA GLN A 164 -9.21 -5.70 -21.03
C GLN A 164 -8.87 -4.29 -21.54
N SER A 165 -9.63 -3.80 -22.52
CA SER A 165 -9.45 -2.45 -23.05
C SER A 165 -9.58 -1.33 -22.01
N ALA A 166 -10.32 -1.55 -20.91
CA ALA A 166 -10.40 -0.58 -19.82
C ALA A 166 -9.07 -0.46 -19.08
N THR A 167 -8.44 -1.60 -18.78
CA THR A 167 -7.11 -1.64 -18.20
C THR A 167 -6.07 -1.04 -19.13
N ASP A 168 -6.12 -1.39 -20.42
CA ASP A 168 -5.18 -0.92 -21.45
C ASP A 168 -5.21 0.63 -21.55
N LYS A 169 -6.40 1.25 -21.56
CA LYS A 169 -6.54 2.70 -21.56
C LYS A 169 -5.86 3.35 -20.36
N ALA A 170 -6.04 2.80 -19.17
CA ALA A 170 -5.44 3.31 -17.95
C ALA A 170 -3.91 3.14 -17.95
N VAL A 171 -3.40 1.99 -18.38
CA VAL A 171 -1.96 1.74 -18.53
C VAL A 171 -1.35 2.75 -19.50
N TYR A 172 -1.95 2.90 -20.69
CA TYR A 172 -1.44 3.84 -21.69
C TYR A 172 -1.46 5.28 -21.21
N TYR A 173 -2.50 5.68 -20.46
CA TYR A 173 -2.60 7.01 -19.85
C TYR A 173 -1.40 7.34 -18.96
N PHE A 174 -0.94 6.42 -18.13
CA PHE A 174 0.23 6.61 -17.27
C PHE A 174 1.54 6.50 -18.05
N GLN A 175 1.63 5.61 -19.05
CA GLN A 175 2.79 5.51 -19.92
C GLN A 175 3.07 6.83 -20.66
N GLN A 176 2.03 7.53 -21.12
CA GLN A 176 2.17 8.86 -21.76
C GLN A 176 2.72 9.92 -20.80
N GLN A 177 2.67 9.71 -19.50
CA GLN A 177 3.25 10.57 -18.47
C GLN A 177 4.65 10.09 -18.04
N GLY A 178 5.24 9.13 -18.77
CA GLY A 178 6.54 8.55 -18.44
C GLY A 178 6.54 7.64 -17.20
N LYS A 179 5.37 7.21 -16.73
CA LYS A 179 5.26 6.33 -15.57
C LYS A 179 5.42 4.87 -15.97
N LYS A 180 6.07 4.10 -15.11
CA LYS A 180 6.02 2.63 -15.12
C LYS A 180 4.76 2.18 -14.44
N VAL A 181 4.11 1.16 -14.97
CA VAL A 181 2.82 0.67 -14.46
C VAL A 181 2.95 -0.77 -13.98
N LEU A 182 2.61 -1.01 -12.73
CA LEU A 182 2.47 -2.33 -12.14
C LEU A 182 0.98 -2.65 -12.02
N HIS A 183 0.54 -3.72 -12.67
CA HIS A 183 -0.84 -4.20 -12.57
C HIS A 183 -0.93 -5.32 -11.53
N ILE A 184 -1.85 -5.18 -10.57
CA ILE A 184 -2.09 -6.15 -9.50
C ILE A 184 -3.55 -6.60 -9.48
N ALA A 185 -3.87 -7.60 -8.67
CA ALA A 185 -5.25 -7.98 -8.41
C ALA A 185 -6.05 -6.82 -7.80
N ASP A 186 -7.38 -6.86 -7.93
CA ASP A 186 -8.27 -5.85 -7.35
C ASP A 186 -8.21 -5.93 -5.81
N TYR A 187 -7.47 -5.02 -5.23
CA TYR A 187 -7.11 -5.00 -3.81
C TYR A 187 -7.50 -3.68 -3.16
N PRO A 188 -8.32 -3.68 -2.10
CA PRO A 188 -8.81 -2.45 -1.51
C PRO A 188 -7.68 -1.62 -0.91
N GLY A 189 -7.61 -0.35 -1.29
CA GLY A 189 -6.57 0.58 -0.85
C GLY A 189 -5.20 0.40 -1.52
N LEU A 190 -5.07 -0.57 -2.40
CA LEU A 190 -3.84 -0.97 -3.12
C LEU A 190 -2.65 -1.18 -2.15
N LEU A 191 -1.43 -0.76 -2.48
CA LEU A 191 -0.24 -1.09 -1.69
C LEU A 191 0.37 0.11 -0.97
N VAL A 192 0.64 1.20 -1.70
CA VAL A 192 1.33 2.39 -1.17
C VAL A 192 0.42 3.18 -0.26
N TRP A 193 -0.76 3.58 -0.75
CA TRP A 193 -1.69 4.41 -0.02
C TRP A 193 -2.16 3.75 1.28
N ARG A 194 -2.48 2.47 1.19
CA ARG A 194 -2.85 1.63 2.34
C ARG A 194 -1.75 1.61 3.40
N THR A 195 -0.50 1.34 2.99
CA THR A 195 0.65 1.30 3.91
C THR A 195 0.88 2.66 4.56
N VAL A 196 0.87 3.74 3.78
CA VAL A 196 1.08 5.11 4.29
C VAL A 196 -0.03 5.52 5.25
N ALA A 197 -1.30 5.25 4.91
CA ALA A 197 -2.43 5.55 5.78
C ALA A 197 -2.34 4.81 7.13
N MET A 198 -1.94 3.54 7.11
CA MET A 198 -1.71 2.76 8.34
C MET A 198 -0.55 3.33 9.17
N LEU A 199 0.55 3.74 8.54
CA LEU A 199 1.69 4.36 9.23
C LEU A 199 1.27 5.69 9.90
N ALA A 200 0.52 6.54 9.19
CA ALA A 200 0.03 7.80 9.72
C ALA A 200 -0.95 7.59 10.89
N ASN A 201 -1.83 6.60 10.79
CA ASN A 201 -2.76 6.24 11.86
C ASN A 201 -2.04 5.76 13.13
N GLU A 202 -1.03 4.89 13.00
CA GLU A 202 -0.23 4.42 14.15
C GLU A 202 0.58 5.55 14.78
N ALA A 203 1.11 6.46 13.97
CA ALA A 203 1.83 7.62 14.48
C ALA A 203 0.92 8.56 15.29
N LEU A 204 -0.31 8.83 14.81
CA LEU A 204 -1.28 9.62 15.57
C LEU A 204 -1.75 8.92 16.85
N ASP A 205 -1.89 7.60 16.85
CA ASP A 205 -2.20 6.83 18.06
C ASP A 205 -1.07 6.93 19.10
N ALA A 206 0.19 6.89 18.64
CA ALA A 206 1.35 7.09 19.52
C ALA A 206 1.41 8.51 20.10
N VAL A 207 1.11 9.56 19.32
CA VAL A 207 0.97 10.94 19.81
C VAL A 207 -0.13 11.03 20.87
N GLN A 208 -1.29 10.43 20.59
CA GLN A 208 -2.43 10.46 21.51
C GLN A 208 -2.12 9.78 22.85
N LYS A 209 -1.32 8.72 22.83
CA LYS A 209 -0.91 7.98 24.02
C LYS A 209 0.28 8.59 24.75
N GLY A 210 0.79 9.72 24.26
CA GLY A 210 1.92 10.43 24.87
C GLY A 210 3.25 9.71 24.77
N VAL A 211 3.42 8.84 23.76
CA VAL A 211 4.69 8.13 23.51
C VAL A 211 5.78 9.12 23.11
N ALA A 212 5.46 10.04 22.18
CA ALA A 212 6.29 11.17 21.79
C ALA A 212 5.42 12.24 21.10
N ASN A 213 5.96 13.43 20.86
CA ASN A 213 5.30 14.43 20.03
C ASN A 213 5.42 14.10 18.53
N ALA A 214 4.70 14.82 17.69
CA ALA A 214 4.64 14.57 16.25
C ALA A 214 6.01 14.69 15.57
N ASP A 215 6.77 15.73 15.88
CA ASP A 215 8.08 16.00 15.27
C ASP A 215 9.12 14.94 15.66
N ASP A 216 9.09 14.47 16.90
CA ASP A 216 9.98 13.41 17.39
C ASP A 216 9.66 12.07 16.71
N ILE A 217 8.37 11.74 16.52
CA ILE A 217 7.95 10.53 15.80
C ILE A 217 8.44 10.59 14.36
N ASP A 218 8.20 11.69 13.67
CA ASP A 218 8.65 11.86 12.29
C ASP A 218 10.16 11.78 12.15
N THR A 219 10.88 12.38 13.09
CA THR A 219 12.35 12.33 13.14
C THR A 219 12.85 10.91 13.40
N ALA A 220 12.26 10.21 14.36
CA ALA A 220 12.62 8.82 14.67
C ALA A 220 12.38 7.89 13.48
N MET A 221 11.26 8.04 12.77
CA MET A 221 10.95 7.20 11.61
C MET A 221 11.85 7.50 10.41
N ARG A 222 12.23 8.76 10.18
CA ARG A 222 13.18 9.09 9.11
C ARG A 222 14.60 8.64 9.42
N LEU A 223 15.09 8.89 10.62
CA LEU A 223 16.48 8.62 10.98
C LEU A 223 16.71 7.21 11.50
N GLY A 224 15.74 6.62 12.20
CA GLY A 224 15.87 5.30 12.79
C GLY A 224 15.57 4.15 11.84
N VAL A 225 14.57 4.31 10.95
CA VAL A 225 14.16 3.26 10.00
C VAL A 225 14.22 3.72 8.54
N ASN A 226 14.81 4.87 8.30
CA ASN A 226 15.13 5.42 6.97
C ASN A 226 13.88 5.57 6.07
N TYR A 227 12.75 5.99 6.63
CA TYR A 227 11.57 6.30 5.84
C TYR A 227 11.80 7.57 5.00
N PRO A 228 11.26 7.64 3.78
CA PRO A 228 11.45 8.80 2.89
C PRO A 228 10.79 10.07 3.46
N ARG A 229 9.78 9.89 4.29
CA ARG A 229 9.02 10.96 4.95
C ARG A 229 8.55 10.50 6.32
N GLY A 230 8.38 11.44 7.25
CA GLY A 230 7.75 11.17 8.54
C GLY A 230 6.25 10.83 8.37
N PRO A 231 5.71 9.89 9.11
CA PRO A 231 4.33 9.45 8.95
C PRO A 231 3.28 10.54 9.24
N ILE A 232 3.55 11.45 10.18
CA ILE A 232 2.67 12.59 10.47
C ILE A 232 2.70 13.58 9.30
N ALA A 233 3.88 14.01 8.86
CA ALA A 233 4.05 14.88 7.70
C ALA A 233 3.47 14.28 6.41
N TRP A 234 3.45 12.96 6.31
CA TRP A 234 2.79 12.27 5.20
C TRP A 234 1.27 12.42 5.27
N GLY A 235 0.68 12.12 6.44
CA GLY A 235 -0.76 12.26 6.66
C GLY A 235 -1.23 13.69 6.40
N GLU A 236 -0.50 14.69 6.90
CA GLU A 236 -0.80 16.11 6.67
C GLU A 236 -0.79 16.47 5.18
N SER A 237 0.22 16.00 4.44
CA SER A 237 0.32 16.33 3.01
C SER A 237 -0.72 15.65 2.14
N LEU A 238 -1.26 14.52 2.57
CA LEU A 238 -2.26 13.74 1.85
C LEU A 238 -3.68 14.11 2.25
N GLY A 239 -3.85 14.76 3.40
CA GLY A 239 -5.13 15.13 3.98
C GLY A 239 -5.67 14.08 4.95
N TRP A 240 -5.94 14.51 6.18
CA TRP A 240 -6.42 13.61 7.24
C TRP A 240 -7.81 13.03 6.94
N GLY A 241 -8.67 13.79 6.27
CA GLY A 241 -9.97 13.30 5.79
C GLY A 241 -9.83 12.16 4.79
N ARG A 242 -8.84 12.21 3.91
CA ARG A 242 -8.56 11.14 2.94
C ARG A 242 -7.99 9.89 3.62
N VAL A 243 -7.05 10.06 4.59
CA VAL A 243 -6.51 8.98 5.41
C VAL A 243 -7.64 8.28 6.18
N LEU A 244 -8.52 9.06 6.81
CA LEU A 244 -9.67 8.51 7.56
C LEU A 244 -10.59 7.70 6.66
N ARG A 245 -11.00 8.26 5.52
CA ARG A 245 -11.88 7.58 4.57
C ARG A 245 -11.32 6.24 4.10
N LEU A 246 -10.04 6.22 3.72
CA LEU A 246 -9.39 5.00 3.28
C LEU A 246 -9.42 3.91 4.35
N LEU A 247 -9.10 4.25 5.60
CA LEU A 247 -9.12 3.27 6.71
C LEU A 247 -10.54 2.81 7.06
N GLU A 248 -11.53 3.69 7.00
CA GLU A 248 -12.93 3.32 7.21
C GLU A 248 -13.42 2.33 6.14
N ASN A 249 -13.09 2.58 4.87
CA ASN A 249 -13.43 1.68 3.77
C ASN A 249 -12.72 0.33 3.93
N LEU A 250 -11.44 0.30 4.31
CA LEU A 250 -10.73 -0.94 4.61
C LEU A 250 -11.36 -1.69 5.80
N GLN A 251 -11.68 -0.98 6.87
CA GLN A 251 -12.33 -1.58 8.04
C GLN A 251 -13.71 -2.15 7.68
N GLN A 252 -14.48 -1.44 6.87
CA GLN A 252 -15.78 -1.93 6.39
C GLN A 252 -15.61 -3.17 5.50
N HIS A 253 -14.61 -3.17 4.62
CA HIS A 253 -14.38 -4.29 3.70
C HIS A 253 -13.96 -5.56 4.43
N TYR A 254 -13.00 -5.46 5.36
CA TYR A 254 -12.44 -6.62 6.08
C TYR A 254 -13.17 -6.98 7.37
N GLY A 255 -13.88 -6.03 7.98
CA GLY A 255 -14.46 -6.21 9.31
C GLY A 255 -13.40 -6.39 10.42
N GLU A 256 -12.19 -5.89 10.21
CA GLU A 256 -11.06 -6.14 11.10
C GLU A 256 -10.62 -4.91 11.88
N GLU A 257 -10.23 -5.13 13.15
CA GLU A 257 -9.65 -4.11 14.03
C GLU A 257 -8.32 -3.54 13.51
N ARG A 258 -7.62 -4.25 12.63
CA ARG A 258 -6.38 -3.80 12.00
C ARG A 258 -6.51 -2.41 11.37
N TYR A 259 -7.63 -2.12 10.73
CA TYR A 259 -7.88 -0.87 10.02
C TYR A 259 -8.66 0.15 10.83
N ARG A 260 -8.87 -0.08 12.12
CA ARG A 260 -9.58 0.87 12.99
C ARG A 260 -8.86 2.21 13.04
N PRO A 261 -9.52 3.31 12.60
CA PRO A 261 -8.96 4.65 12.76
C PRO A 261 -8.78 5.00 14.23
N SER A 262 -7.64 5.58 14.58
CA SER A 262 -7.39 6.10 15.92
C SER A 262 -8.31 7.29 16.23
N ALA A 263 -8.61 7.51 17.51
CA ALA A 263 -9.44 8.64 17.90
C ALA A 263 -8.78 9.98 17.51
N ARG A 264 -7.46 10.05 17.54
CA ARG A 264 -6.72 11.24 17.12
C ARG A 264 -6.86 11.50 15.62
N LEU A 265 -6.82 10.47 14.77
CA LEU A 265 -7.05 10.61 13.33
C LEU A 265 -8.44 11.20 13.05
N ARG A 266 -9.48 10.71 13.73
CA ARG A 266 -10.84 11.27 13.60
C ARG A 266 -10.90 12.74 13.98
N GLN A 267 -10.20 13.13 15.06
CA GLN A 267 -10.10 14.53 15.46
C GLN A 267 -9.39 15.39 14.41
N MET A 268 -8.25 14.92 13.88
CA MET A 268 -7.50 15.65 12.87
C MET A 268 -8.32 15.86 11.59
N ALA A 269 -9.03 14.82 11.13
CA ALA A 269 -9.92 14.94 9.96
C ALA A 269 -11.05 15.97 10.19
N LEU A 270 -11.65 16.02 11.39
CA LEU A 270 -12.66 17.02 11.71
C LEU A 270 -12.09 18.45 11.78
N LEU A 271 -10.86 18.60 12.26
CA LEU A 271 -10.19 19.92 12.31
C LEU A 271 -9.89 20.42 10.90
N GLU A 272 -9.43 19.53 10.01
CA GLU A 272 -9.17 19.86 8.60
C GLU A 272 -10.43 20.39 7.91
N MET A 273 -11.57 19.72 8.05
CA MET A 273 -12.86 20.15 7.49
C MET A 273 -13.36 21.54 7.97
N ARG A 274 -12.85 22.03 9.10
CA ARG A 274 -13.23 23.38 9.60
C ARG A 274 -12.42 24.51 8.97
N HIS A 275 -11.32 24.16 8.30
CA HIS A 275 -10.41 25.12 7.68
C HIS A 275 -10.56 25.20 6.15
N GLU A 276 -11.34 24.28 5.57
CA GLU A 276 -11.84 24.35 4.19
C GLU A 276 -13.16 25.14 4.12
#